data_3f20698da45bc26c44ce3cc5735732aa
#
_entry.id   3f20698da45bc26c44ce3cc5735732aa
#
_cell.length_a   1.000
_cell.length_b   1.000
_cell.length_c   1.000
_cell.angle_alpha   90.00
_cell.angle_beta   90.00
_cell.angle_gamma   90.00
#
_symmetry.space_group_name_H-M   'P 1'
#
loop_
_entity.id
_entity.type
_entity.pdbx_description
1 polymer ?
#
loop_
_entity_poly.entity_id
_entity_poly.type
_entity_poly.pdbx_seq_one_letter_code
_entity_poly.pdbx_strand_id
1 'polypeptide(L)'
;MAEDSAMYHEPLELVPQKTRELHRAIVSVIEELQAIDWYAQRADATEDPELRALLVHNGNEEKEHAAMLLEWIRRQDPAFEAHLRRYLFHDGRIVPEDDQREAAGDHGRAPLRPSIGSLREVRP
;
A
#
# COMPACT_ATOMS: atom_id res chain seq x y z
N MET A 1 0.26 9.32 -8.49
CA MET A 1 1.55 9.68 -7.90
C MET A 1 1.38 9.90 -6.41
N ALA A 2 2.47 9.82 -5.67
CA ALA A 2 2.42 9.92 -4.21
C ALA A 2 1.88 11.28 -3.72
N GLU A 3 2.23 12.35 -4.40
CA GLU A 3 1.73 13.67 -4.03
C GLU A 3 0.23 13.75 -4.12
N ASP A 4 -0.34 13.20 -5.19
CA ASP A 4 -1.79 13.17 -5.35
C ASP A 4 -2.47 12.34 -4.27
N SER A 5 -1.82 11.23 -3.88
CA SER A 5 -2.36 10.35 -2.84
C SER A 5 -2.33 11.00 -1.45
N ALA A 6 -1.42 11.95 -1.23
CA ALA A 6 -1.30 12.64 0.05
C ALA A 6 -2.37 13.73 0.25
N MET A 7 -3.04 14.15 -0.81
CA MET A 7 -4.01 15.25 -0.76
C MET A 7 -5.42 14.74 -0.45
N TYR A 8 -6.23 15.59 0.18
CA TYR A 8 -7.65 15.32 0.34
C TYR A 8 -8.37 15.56 -0.99
N HIS A 9 -9.31 14.68 -1.33
CA HIS A 9 -10.09 14.75 -2.57
C HIS A 9 -11.49 15.30 -2.36
N GLU A 10 -11.83 15.64 -1.13
CA GLU A 10 -13.12 16.23 -0.76
C GLU A 10 -12.87 17.43 0.15
N PRO A 11 -13.85 18.34 0.28
CA PRO A 11 -13.75 19.42 1.25
C PRO A 11 -13.47 18.88 2.65
N LEU A 12 -12.50 19.46 3.33
CA LEU A 12 -12.03 18.94 4.60
C LEU A 12 -13.12 18.87 5.66
N GLU A 13 -14.02 19.83 5.65
CA GLU A 13 -15.15 19.89 6.60
C GLU A 13 -16.13 18.71 6.42
N LEU A 14 -16.10 18.03 5.27
CA LEU A 14 -16.93 16.86 5.03
C LEU A 14 -16.22 15.55 5.40
N VAL A 15 -14.96 15.64 5.79
CA VAL A 15 -14.14 14.45 6.13
C VAL A 15 -14.13 14.27 7.65
N PRO A 16 -14.78 13.22 8.18
CA PRO A 16 -14.81 12.98 9.62
C PRO A 16 -13.42 12.78 10.22
N GLN A 17 -13.29 13.03 11.52
CA GLN A 17 -12.02 12.92 12.24
C GLN A 17 -11.40 11.52 12.08
N LYS A 18 -12.20 10.47 12.15
CA LYS A 18 -11.69 9.10 11.98
C LYS A 18 -11.02 8.91 10.61
N THR A 19 -11.64 9.43 9.55
CA THR A 19 -11.08 9.36 8.20
C THR A 19 -9.82 10.21 8.08
N ARG A 20 -9.77 11.36 8.74
CA ARG A 20 -8.55 12.20 8.76
C ARG A 20 -7.40 11.49 9.44
N GLU A 21 -7.65 10.78 10.54
CA GLU A 21 -6.61 10.01 11.23
C GLU A 21 -6.12 8.84 10.36
N LEU A 22 -7.03 8.13 9.70
CA LEU A 22 -6.68 7.09 8.75
C LEU A 22 -5.87 7.65 7.58
N HIS A 23 -6.24 8.81 7.08
CA HIS A 23 -5.49 9.50 6.04
C HIS A 23 -4.04 9.74 6.46
N ARG A 24 -3.82 10.26 7.67
CA ARG A 24 -2.47 10.48 8.20
C ARG A 24 -1.65 9.19 8.22
N ALA A 25 -2.24 8.11 8.67
CA ALA A 25 -1.56 6.82 8.74
C ALA A 25 -1.27 6.26 7.34
N ILE A 26 -2.25 6.33 6.44
CA ILE A 26 -2.10 5.84 5.06
C ILE A 26 -1.01 6.62 4.32
N VAL A 27 -1.03 7.94 4.40
CA VAL A 27 0.00 8.77 3.77
C VAL A 27 1.37 8.43 4.34
N SER A 28 1.46 8.21 5.64
CA SER A 28 2.72 7.83 6.28
C SER A 28 3.22 6.48 5.75
N VAL A 29 2.35 5.49 5.56
CA VAL A 29 2.74 4.21 4.94
C VAL A 29 3.25 4.43 3.52
N ILE A 30 2.58 5.26 2.74
CA ILE A 30 3.00 5.58 1.37
C ILE A 30 4.42 6.15 1.39
N GLU A 31 4.69 7.09 2.28
CA GLU A 31 6.01 7.70 2.41
C GLU A 31 7.08 6.68 2.81
N GLU A 32 6.77 5.78 3.74
CA GLU A 32 7.71 4.72 4.15
C GLU A 32 7.99 3.75 3.00
N LEU A 33 6.96 3.35 2.25
CA LEU A 33 7.15 2.46 1.11
C LEU A 33 7.98 3.11 0.00
N GLN A 34 7.79 4.40 -0.24
CA GLN A 34 8.63 5.15 -1.16
C GLN A 34 10.09 5.17 -0.70
N ALA A 35 10.30 5.43 0.58
CA ALA A 35 11.65 5.45 1.15
C ALA A 35 12.33 4.09 1.01
N ILE A 36 11.62 2.99 1.27
CA ILE A 36 12.13 1.64 1.09
C ILE A 36 12.60 1.42 -0.34
N ASP A 37 11.79 1.81 -1.31
CA ASP A 37 12.11 1.69 -2.73
C ASP A 37 13.35 2.51 -3.09
N TRP A 38 13.38 3.77 -2.69
CA TRP A 38 14.49 4.66 -3.01
C TRP A 38 15.80 4.23 -2.36
N TYR A 39 15.77 3.80 -1.11
CA TYR A 39 16.96 3.27 -0.45
C TYR A 39 17.49 2.02 -1.14
N ALA A 40 16.60 1.12 -1.56
CA ALA A 40 17.00 -0.08 -2.29
C ALA A 40 17.71 0.27 -3.60
N GLN A 41 17.15 1.20 -4.37
CA GLN A 41 17.75 1.66 -5.62
C GLN A 41 19.13 2.31 -5.39
N ARG A 42 19.22 3.17 -4.38
CA ARG A 42 20.47 3.86 -4.05
C ARG A 42 21.54 2.87 -3.57
N ALA A 43 21.16 1.90 -2.76
CA ALA A 43 22.07 0.88 -2.28
C ALA A 43 22.64 0.04 -3.43
N ASP A 44 21.80 -0.30 -4.40
CA ASP A 44 22.24 -1.05 -5.58
C ASP A 44 23.13 -0.22 -6.51
N ALA A 45 22.83 1.07 -6.61
CA ALA A 45 23.55 1.94 -7.53
C ALA A 45 24.91 2.43 -7.02
N THR A 46 25.09 2.55 -5.72
CA THR A 46 26.37 3.07 -5.17
C THR A 46 27.50 2.04 -5.28
N GLU A 47 28.69 2.55 -5.58
CA GLU A 47 29.91 1.73 -5.58
C GLU A 47 30.65 1.76 -4.23
N ASP A 48 30.23 2.65 -3.32
CA ASP A 48 30.85 2.78 -2.00
C ASP A 48 30.24 1.75 -1.04
N PRO A 49 31.03 0.76 -0.55
CA PRO A 49 30.49 -0.28 0.33
C PRO A 49 30.01 0.26 1.68
N GLU A 50 30.63 1.28 2.22
CA GLU A 50 30.20 1.88 3.48
C GLU A 50 28.86 2.61 3.30
N LEU A 51 28.70 3.37 2.24
CA LEU A 51 27.44 4.02 1.92
C LEU A 51 26.34 3.00 1.65
N ARG A 52 26.66 1.91 0.94
CA ARG A 52 25.68 0.84 0.70
C ARG A 52 25.16 0.26 2.01
N ALA A 53 26.06 -0.04 2.94
CA ALA A 53 25.68 -0.60 4.24
C ALA A 53 24.74 0.36 5.00
N LEU A 54 25.04 1.65 4.96
CA LEU A 54 24.21 2.67 5.59
C LEU A 54 22.81 2.74 4.93
N LEU A 55 22.78 2.74 3.61
CA LEU A 55 21.51 2.81 2.85
C LEU A 55 20.63 1.58 3.10
N VAL A 56 21.25 0.39 3.15
CA VAL A 56 20.54 -0.86 3.50
C VAL A 56 19.98 -0.78 4.91
N HIS A 57 20.78 -0.31 5.86
CA HIS A 57 20.33 -0.14 7.23
C HIS A 57 19.11 0.79 7.31
N ASN A 58 19.19 1.96 6.69
CA ASN A 58 18.10 2.93 6.69
C ASN A 58 16.85 2.36 6.01
N GLY A 59 17.02 1.66 4.90
CA GLY A 59 15.89 1.02 4.21
C GLY A 59 15.19 -0.03 5.09
N ASN A 60 15.95 -0.79 5.87
CA ASN A 60 15.38 -1.77 6.80
C ASN A 60 14.62 -1.11 7.95
N GLU A 61 15.09 0.04 8.41
CA GLU A 61 14.36 0.84 9.42
C GLU A 61 13.01 1.32 8.88
N GLU A 62 12.96 1.73 7.62
CA GLU A 62 11.70 2.15 6.99
C GLU A 62 10.69 0.99 6.90
N LYS A 63 11.17 -0.24 6.76
CA LYS A 63 10.29 -1.43 6.78
C LYS A 63 9.65 -1.62 8.15
N GLU A 64 10.38 -1.38 9.22
CA GLU A 64 9.84 -1.42 10.57
C GLU A 64 8.77 -0.34 10.75
N HIS A 65 9.06 0.89 10.31
CA HIS A 65 8.11 1.99 10.39
C HIS A 65 6.81 1.69 9.65
N ALA A 66 6.93 1.16 8.43
CA ALA A 66 5.76 0.78 7.63
C ALA A 66 4.94 -0.31 8.33
N ALA A 67 5.60 -1.30 8.93
CA ALA A 67 4.92 -2.38 9.64
C ALA A 67 4.14 -1.87 10.85
N MET A 68 4.71 -0.96 11.62
CA MET A 68 4.03 -0.37 12.77
C MET A 68 2.79 0.44 12.35
N LEU A 69 2.91 1.22 11.30
CA LEU A 69 1.79 1.99 10.77
C LEU A 69 0.68 1.09 10.24
N LEU A 70 1.05 0.02 9.54
CA LEU A 70 0.09 -0.95 9.02
C LEU A 70 -0.68 -1.62 10.17
N GLU A 71 -0.02 -1.93 11.27
CA GLU A 71 -0.67 -2.50 12.45
C GLU A 71 -1.68 -1.52 13.05
N TRP A 72 -1.31 -0.24 13.13
CA TRP A 72 -2.24 0.78 13.61
C TRP A 72 -3.49 0.85 12.71
N ILE A 73 -3.31 0.86 11.39
CA ILE A 73 -4.42 0.86 10.43
C ILE A 73 -5.30 -0.37 10.62
N ARG A 74 -4.68 -1.54 10.78
CA ARG A 74 -5.40 -2.79 11.01
C ARG A 74 -6.35 -2.66 12.21
N ARG A 75 -5.89 -2.07 13.29
CA ARG A 75 -6.70 -1.90 14.50
C ARG A 75 -7.86 -0.96 14.31
N GLN A 76 -7.78 -0.04 13.35
CA GLN A 76 -8.82 0.95 13.09
C GLN A 76 -9.84 0.52 12.04
N ASP A 77 -9.50 -0.45 11.21
CA ASP A 77 -10.30 -0.81 10.03
C ASP A 77 -10.59 -2.32 10.03
N PRO A 78 -11.80 -2.73 10.49
CA PRO A 78 -12.15 -4.15 10.55
C PRO A 78 -12.17 -4.86 9.19
N ALA A 79 -12.53 -4.16 8.13
CA ALA A 79 -12.54 -4.74 6.78
C ALA A 79 -11.11 -4.99 6.30
N PHE A 80 -10.21 -4.05 6.54
CA PHE A 80 -8.80 -4.24 6.20
C PHE A 80 -8.19 -5.36 7.05
N GLU A 81 -8.52 -5.41 8.34
CA GLU A 81 -8.08 -6.50 9.22
C GLU A 81 -8.45 -7.87 8.66
N ALA A 82 -9.68 -8.04 8.21
CA ALA A 82 -10.15 -9.31 7.67
C ALA A 82 -9.32 -9.74 6.46
N HIS A 83 -9.02 -8.80 5.57
CA HIS A 83 -8.19 -9.09 4.40
C HIS A 83 -6.74 -9.36 4.76
N LEU A 84 -6.19 -8.62 5.72
CA LEU A 84 -4.83 -8.88 6.18
C LEU A 84 -4.70 -10.28 6.78
N ARG A 85 -5.67 -10.70 7.60
CA ARG A 85 -5.68 -12.06 8.17
C ARG A 85 -5.80 -13.13 7.11
N ARG A 86 -6.55 -12.87 6.06
CA ARG A 86 -6.74 -13.83 4.97
C ARG A 86 -5.47 -14.02 4.13
N TYR A 87 -4.73 -12.97 3.86
CA TYR A 87 -3.66 -13.00 2.87
C TYR A 87 -2.26 -12.98 3.43
N LEU A 88 -2.05 -12.48 4.64
CA LEU A 88 -0.71 -12.38 5.22
C LEU A 88 -0.35 -13.65 5.99
N PHE A 89 0.95 -13.98 5.97
CA PHE A 89 1.54 -15.09 6.73
C PHE A 89 0.95 -16.45 6.38
N HIS A 90 0.50 -16.62 5.15
CA HIS A 90 0.02 -17.89 4.65
C HIS A 90 0.87 -18.35 3.48
N ASP A 91 1.07 -19.67 3.40
CA ASP A 91 1.73 -20.30 2.27
C ASP A 91 0.71 -20.55 1.16
N GLY A 92 1.20 -20.82 -0.05
CA GLY A 92 0.37 -21.10 -1.18
C GLY A 92 0.11 -19.87 -2.04
N ARG A 93 -0.92 -19.95 -2.87
CA ARG A 93 -1.22 -18.89 -3.83
C ARG A 93 -1.82 -17.67 -3.15
N ILE A 94 -1.34 -16.50 -3.51
CA ILE A 94 -1.89 -15.24 -2.99
C ILE A 94 -3.31 -15.04 -3.47
N VAL A 95 -3.57 -15.24 -4.78
CA VAL A 95 -4.93 -15.20 -5.32
C VAL A 95 -5.55 -16.58 -5.13
N PRO A 96 -6.62 -16.72 -4.31
CA PRO A 96 -7.26 -17.99 -4.08
C PRO A 96 -7.78 -18.60 -5.38
N GLU A 97 -7.85 -19.94 -5.44
CA GLU A 97 -8.26 -20.65 -6.63
C GLU A 97 -9.69 -20.30 -7.07
N ASP A 98 -10.59 -20.07 -6.11
CA ASP A 98 -11.96 -19.67 -6.41
C ASP A 98 -12.02 -18.31 -7.09
N ASP A 99 -11.26 -17.34 -6.61
CA ASP A 99 -11.18 -16.01 -7.21
C ASP A 99 -10.56 -16.07 -8.59
N GLN A 100 -9.59 -16.97 -8.81
CA GLN A 100 -9.00 -17.21 -10.13
C GLN A 100 -10.03 -17.80 -11.11
N ARG A 101 -10.89 -18.69 -10.65
CA ARG A 101 -11.96 -19.28 -11.48
C ARG A 101 -12.98 -18.23 -11.88
N GLU A 102 -13.38 -17.36 -10.97
CA GLU A 102 -14.28 -16.26 -11.27
C GLU A 102 -13.69 -15.35 -12.35
N ALA A 103 -12.43 -14.97 -12.20
CA ALA A 103 -11.74 -14.16 -13.19
C ALA A 103 -11.64 -14.86 -14.53
N ALA A 104 -11.36 -16.16 -14.55
CA ALA A 104 -11.29 -16.95 -15.80
C ALA A 104 -12.66 -17.13 -16.44
N GLY A 105 -13.72 -17.26 -15.64
CA GLY A 105 -15.09 -17.44 -16.14
C GLY A 105 -15.72 -16.16 -16.69
N ASP A 106 -15.14 -15.01 -16.42
CA ASP A 106 -15.67 -13.71 -16.83
C ASP A 106 -15.04 -13.20 -18.13
N HIS A 107 -14.76 -14.08 -19.05
CA HIS A 107 -14.16 -13.72 -20.33
C HIS A 107 -15.07 -12.78 -21.12
N GLY A 108 -14.52 -11.67 -21.55
CA GLY A 108 -15.22 -10.71 -22.41
C GLY A 108 -16.20 -9.79 -21.68
N ARG A 109 -16.26 -9.86 -20.38
CA ARG A 109 -17.09 -8.94 -19.59
C ARG A 109 -16.22 -7.85 -18.97
N ALA A 110 -16.80 -6.66 -18.88
CA ALA A 110 -16.14 -5.58 -18.16
C ALA A 110 -16.02 -5.94 -16.67
N PRO A 111 -14.99 -5.45 -15.98
CA PRO A 111 -14.86 -5.67 -14.55
C PRO A 111 -16.12 -5.21 -13.82
N LEU A 112 -16.66 -6.06 -12.97
CA LEU A 112 -17.90 -5.78 -12.25
C LEU A 112 -17.71 -4.70 -11.19
N ARG A 113 -16.50 -4.48 -10.76
CA ARG A 113 -16.19 -3.43 -9.80
C ARG A 113 -14.87 -2.79 -10.18
N PRO A 114 -14.77 -1.48 -10.03
CA PRO A 114 -13.56 -0.78 -10.39
C PRO A 114 -12.43 -1.12 -9.43
N SER A 115 -11.27 -1.31 -9.98
CA SER A 115 -10.03 -1.32 -9.23
C SER A 115 -9.57 0.12 -9.04
N ILE A 116 -8.55 0.32 -8.23
CA ILE A 116 -7.94 1.64 -8.07
C ILE A 116 -7.44 2.16 -9.44
N GLY A 117 -6.90 1.27 -10.26
CA GLY A 117 -6.47 1.63 -11.62
C GLY A 117 -7.62 2.12 -12.47
N SER A 118 -8.75 1.41 -12.43
CA SER A 118 -9.95 1.81 -13.18
C SER A 118 -10.47 3.16 -12.73
N LEU A 119 -10.45 3.43 -11.44
CA LEU A 119 -10.88 4.72 -10.91
C LEU A 119 -9.97 5.86 -11.40
N ARG A 120 -8.69 5.59 -11.51
CA ARG A 120 -7.74 6.59 -12.03
C ARG A 120 -7.97 6.88 -13.50
N GLU A 121 -8.31 5.86 -14.27
CA GLU A 121 -8.58 6.01 -15.69
C GLU A 121 -9.85 6.83 -15.95
N VAL A 122 -10.83 6.72 -15.07
CA VAL A 122 -12.10 7.45 -15.20
C VAL A 122 -11.96 8.93 -14.84
N ARG A 123 -10.96 9.28 -14.09
CA ARG A 123 -10.75 10.68 -13.70
C ARG A 123 -10.24 11.49 -14.87
N PRO A 124 -10.86 12.65 -15.14
CA PRO A 124 -10.40 13.56 -16.18
C PRO A 124 -9.07 14.20 -15.81
#